data_634d86e98f7f7a6db73098c04d7847aa
#
_entry.id   634d86e98f7f7a6db73098c04d7847aa
#
_cell.length_a   1.000
_cell.length_b   1.000
_cell.length_c   1.000
_cell.angle_alpha   90.00
_cell.angle_beta   90.00
_cell.angle_gamma   90.00
#
_symmetry.space_group_name_H-M   'P 1'
#
loop_
_entity.id
_entity.type
_entity.pdbx_description
1 polymer ?
#
loop_
_entity_poly.entity_id
_entity_poly.type
_entity_poly.pdbx_seq_one_letter_code
_entity_poly.pdbx_strand_id
1 'polypeptide(L)'
;MYESAASRAMFETHLDATYAWLGLAVVSVAAVGVAAAFPASPPPDADGVARTVDSVADGSYPATAEHGIAADRLRLAEGSVSLRDERGTARATLDAPRITPVVRPTAGVTPGAATDARLRRVLDGAPPDAAFDDPASFAAAAERARAADARWTTAPRRITVRRVHYGDVRITLVG
;
A
#
# COMPACT_ATOMS: atom_id res chain seq x y z
N MET A 1 77.69 20.11 -3.10
CA MET A 1 76.97 19.29 -4.11
C MET A 1 75.96 18.38 -3.43
N TYR A 2 75.11 18.92 -2.52
CA TYR A 2 74.13 18.16 -1.71
C TYR A 2 72.72 18.81 -1.68
N GLU A 3 72.44 19.86 -2.41
CA GLU A 3 71.14 20.56 -2.37
C GLU A 3 70.13 20.08 -3.40
N SER A 4 70.52 19.28 -4.38
CA SER A 4 69.60 18.86 -5.44
C SER A 4 68.69 17.64 -5.11
N ALA A 5 68.98 16.88 -4.04
CA ALA A 5 68.19 15.70 -3.72
C ALA A 5 66.97 15.97 -2.86
N ALA A 6 67.07 16.98 -1.97
CA ALA A 6 65.94 17.35 -1.09
C ALA A 6 64.76 18.02 -1.81
N SER A 7 65.07 18.83 -2.89
CA SER A 7 64.04 19.49 -3.66
C SER A 7 63.17 18.52 -4.49
N ARG A 8 63.71 17.44 -4.98
CA ARG A 8 62.91 16.44 -5.76
C ARG A 8 61.98 15.64 -4.89
N ALA A 9 62.39 15.26 -3.67
CA ALA A 9 61.53 14.50 -2.75
C ALA A 9 60.31 15.30 -2.28
N MET A 10 60.40 16.66 -2.16
CA MET A 10 59.23 17.48 -1.80
C MET A 10 58.21 17.60 -2.92
N PHE A 11 58.60 17.61 -4.18
CA PHE A 11 57.67 17.72 -5.31
C PHE A 11 56.92 16.40 -5.57
N GLU A 12 57.55 15.25 -5.37
CA GLU A 12 56.94 13.96 -5.55
C GLU A 12 55.83 13.66 -4.53
N THR A 13 56.03 14.02 -3.25
CA THR A 13 55.00 13.87 -2.21
C THR A 13 53.77 14.77 -2.41
N HIS A 14 53.93 15.93 -3.00
CA HIS A 14 52.78 16.79 -3.32
C HIS A 14 51.94 16.26 -4.50
N LEU A 15 52.58 15.67 -5.51
CA LEU A 15 51.88 15.10 -6.65
C LEU A 15 51.08 13.86 -6.23
N ASP A 16 51.66 12.96 -5.43
CA ASP A 16 50.96 11.80 -4.90
C ASP A 16 49.73 12.15 -4.06
N ALA A 17 49.87 13.17 -3.21
CA ALA A 17 48.74 13.69 -2.44
C ALA A 17 47.62 14.24 -3.36
N THR A 18 47.98 14.95 -4.42
CA THR A 18 47.03 15.52 -5.38
C THR A 18 46.26 14.42 -6.12
N TYR A 19 46.94 13.36 -6.56
CA TYR A 19 46.28 12.23 -7.20
C TYR A 19 45.38 11.44 -6.24
N ALA A 20 45.79 11.30 -4.97
CA ALA A 20 44.95 10.68 -3.94
C ALA A 20 43.65 11.48 -3.69
N TRP A 21 43.75 12.80 -3.60
CA TRP A 21 42.57 13.67 -3.46
C TRP A 21 41.67 13.67 -4.70
N LEU A 22 42.26 13.64 -5.90
CA LEU A 22 41.49 13.56 -7.14
C LEU A 22 40.74 12.21 -7.24
N GLY A 23 41.44 11.11 -6.91
CA GLY A 23 40.82 9.79 -6.86
C GLY A 23 39.66 9.72 -5.86
N LEU A 24 39.84 10.27 -4.65
CA LEU A 24 38.80 10.32 -3.64
C LEU A 24 37.59 11.17 -4.09
N ALA A 25 37.84 12.31 -4.75
CA ALA A 25 36.79 13.17 -5.29
C ALA A 25 35.97 12.42 -6.36
N VAL A 26 36.61 11.73 -7.28
CA VAL A 26 35.92 10.93 -8.32
C VAL A 26 35.07 9.82 -7.71
N VAL A 27 35.60 9.08 -6.74
CA VAL A 27 34.87 8.02 -6.02
C VAL A 27 33.69 8.63 -5.27
N SER A 28 33.85 9.77 -4.62
CA SER A 28 32.78 10.45 -3.88
C SER A 28 31.66 10.90 -4.84
N VAL A 29 31.97 11.48 -5.97
CA VAL A 29 30.98 11.88 -6.98
C VAL A 29 30.26 10.66 -7.54
N ALA A 30 30.97 9.57 -7.83
CA ALA A 30 30.37 8.34 -8.30
C ALA A 30 29.42 7.73 -7.23
N ALA A 31 29.83 7.72 -5.96
CA ALA A 31 29.01 7.22 -4.87
C ALA A 31 27.73 8.06 -4.66
N VAL A 32 27.81 9.39 -4.75
CA VAL A 32 26.65 10.28 -4.73
C VAL A 32 25.75 10.04 -5.93
N GLY A 33 26.30 9.86 -7.12
CA GLY A 33 25.53 9.54 -8.33
C GLY A 33 24.76 8.22 -8.21
N VAL A 34 25.37 7.19 -7.66
CA VAL A 34 24.72 5.90 -7.38
C VAL A 34 23.62 6.07 -6.34
N ALA A 35 23.89 6.75 -5.23
CA ALA A 35 22.89 6.99 -4.19
C ALA A 35 21.67 7.80 -4.70
N ALA A 36 21.89 8.76 -5.58
CA ALA A 36 20.83 9.55 -6.20
C ALA A 36 20.03 8.77 -7.26
N ALA A 37 20.59 7.71 -7.83
CA ALA A 37 19.90 6.84 -8.79
C ALA A 37 18.94 5.83 -8.14
N PHE A 38 19.08 5.57 -6.83
CA PHE A 38 18.10 4.75 -6.12
C PHE A 38 16.82 5.55 -5.87
N PRO A 39 15.65 5.04 -6.30
CA PRO A 39 14.39 5.68 -5.96
C PRO A 39 14.28 5.75 -4.43
N ALA A 40 14.05 6.93 -3.89
CA ALA A 40 14.07 7.21 -2.45
C ALA A 40 13.10 6.35 -1.64
N SER A 41 12.13 5.72 -2.29
CA SER A 41 11.25 4.67 -1.75
C SER A 41 10.41 4.06 -2.88
N PRO A 42 10.04 2.77 -2.80
CA PRO A 42 9.15 2.16 -3.79
C PRO A 42 7.76 2.81 -3.75
N PRO A 43 7.02 2.79 -4.87
CA PRO A 43 5.61 3.21 -4.89
C PRO A 43 4.78 2.34 -3.93
N PRO A 44 3.55 2.81 -3.55
CA PRO A 44 2.67 2.02 -2.70
C PRO A 44 2.39 0.63 -3.27
N ASP A 45 2.40 -0.41 -2.42
CA ASP A 45 2.22 -1.82 -2.82
C ASP A 45 0.74 -2.17 -3.05
N ALA A 46 0.17 -1.67 -4.15
CA ALA A 46 -1.20 -2.02 -4.54
C ALA A 46 -1.33 -3.50 -4.95
N ASP A 47 -0.29 -4.08 -5.56
CA ASP A 47 -0.29 -5.48 -5.98
C ASP A 47 -0.25 -6.44 -4.77
N GLY A 48 0.45 -6.10 -3.70
CA GLY A 48 0.44 -6.88 -2.46
C GLY A 48 -0.93 -6.88 -1.80
N VAL A 49 -1.61 -5.73 -1.80
CA VAL A 49 -3.01 -5.64 -1.33
C VAL A 49 -3.92 -6.50 -2.21
N ALA A 50 -3.81 -6.42 -3.55
CA ALA A 50 -4.62 -7.20 -4.46
C ALA A 50 -4.44 -8.71 -4.23
N ARG A 51 -3.21 -9.20 -4.18
CA ARG A 51 -2.91 -10.63 -3.89
C ARG A 51 -3.52 -11.09 -2.56
N THR A 52 -3.51 -10.23 -1.53
CA THR A 52 -4.12 -10.56 -0.23
C THR A 52 -5.63 -10.67 -0.36
N VAL A 53 -6.28 -9.77 -1.10
CA VAL A 53 -7.72 -9.80 -1.37
C VAL A 53 -8.08 -11.07 -2.14
N ASP A 54 -7.38 -11.35 -3.24
CA ASP A 54 -7.64 -12.50 -4.10
C ASP A 54 -7.46 -13.81 -3.35
N SER A 55 -6.41 -13.94 -2.53
CA SER A 55 -6.18 -15.16 -1.74
C SER A 55 -7.29 -15.48 -0.74
N VAL A 56 -7.93 -14.45 -0.16
CA VAL A 56 -9.06 -14.63 0.75
C VAL A 56 -10.34 -14.87 -0.03
N ALA A 57 -10.52 -14.14 -1.14
CA ALA A 57 -11.75 -14.21 -1.94
C ALA A 57 -11.91 -15.55 -2.70
N ASP A 58 -10.83 -16.17 -3.13
CA ASP A 58 -10.84 -17.47 -3.82
C ASP A 58 -11.04 -18.65 -2.87
N GLY A 59 -10.85 -18.45 -1.57
CA GLY A 59 -11.02 -19.50 -0.56
C GLY A 59 -12.45 -20.06 -0.52
N SER A 60 -12.60 -21.34 -0.23
CA SER A 60 -13.91 -21.99 -0.07
C SER A 60 -14.54 -21.78 1.31
N TYR A 61 -13.74 -21.33 2.29
CA TYR A 61 -14.13 -21.19 3.70
C TYR A 61 -14.09 -19.73 4.15
N PRO A 62 -14.82 -19.37 5.22
CA PRO A 62 -14.65 -18.09 5.88
C PRO A 62 -13.18 -17.88 6.30
N ALA A 63 -12.63 -16.75 5.95
CA ALA A 63 -11.24 -16.42 6.23
C ALA A 63 -11.09 -14.91 6.48
N THR A 64 -10.04 -14.53 7.20
CA THR A 64 -9.66 -13.13 7.41
C THR A 64 -8.17 -13.00 7.19
N ALA A 65 -7.78 -11.97 6.45
CA ALA A 65 -6.39 -11.56 6.31
C ALA A 65 -6.27 -10.05 6.48
N GLU A 66 -5.07 -9.62 6.82
CA GLU A 66 -4.74 -8.20 6.96
C GLU A 66 -3.49 -7.90 6.14
N HIS A 67 -3.46 -6.71 5.53
CA HIS A 67 -2.30 -6.22 4.78
C HIS A 67 -1.94 -4.81 5.24
N GLY A 68 -0.65 -4.57 5.52
CA GLY A 68 -0.15 -3.26 5.90
C GLY A 68 -0.15 -2.30 4.71
N ILE A 69 -0.60 -1.06 4.90
CA ILE A 69 -0.62 -0.04 3.85
C ILE A 69 0.34 1.08 4.21
N ALA A 70 1.26 1.38 3.29
CA ALA A 70 2.15 2.54 3.32
C ALA A 70 1.72 3.53 2.23
N ALA A 71 0.55 4.15 2.40
CA ALA A 71 0.01 5.18 1.50
C ALA A 71 -0.88 6.15 2.30
N ASP A 72 -1.11 7.34 1.76
CA ASP A 72 -1.94 8.37 2.39
C ASP A 72 -3.42 8.20 2.04
N ARG A 73 -3.69 7.73 0.82
CA ARG A 73 -5.05 7.61 0.29
C ARG A 73 -5.28 6.23 -0.30
N LEU A 74 -6.49 5.74 -0.08
CA LEU A 74 -6.99 4.47 -0.59
C LEU A 74 -8.27 4.71 -1.38
N ARG A 75 -8.40 4.01 -2.51
CA ARG A 75 -9.66 3.89 -3.26
C ARG A 75 -9.92 2.43 -3.54
N LEU A 76 -11.04 1.95 -3.04
CA LEU A 76 -11.54 0.60 -3.29
C LEU A 76 -12.69 0.68 -4.28
N ALA A 77 -12.62 -0.10 -5.34
CA ALA A 77 -13.70 -0.35 -6.27
C ALA A 77 -13.99 -1.85 -6.30
N GLU A 78 -15.08 -2.27 -6.90
CA GLU A 78 -15.51 -3.66 -6.96
C GLU A 78 -14.44 -4.63 -7.49
N GLY A 79 -13.63 -4.19 -8.47
CA GLY A 79 -12.59 -5.01 -9.12
C GLY A 79 -11.20 -4.35 -9.11
N SER A 80 -10.94 -3.37 -8.26
CA SER A 80 -9.61 -2.77 -8.19
C SER A 80 -9.32 -2.06 -6.89
N VAL A 81 -8.05 -2.04 -6.52
CA VAL A 81 -7.51 -1.22 -5.45
C VAL A 81 -6.56 -0.17 -6.01
N SER A 82 -6.62 1.04 -5.48
CA SER A 82 -5.67 2.11 -5.82
C SER A 82 -5.14 2.75 -4.55
N LEU A 83 -3.85 2.93 -4.49
CA LEU A 83 -3.13 3.57 -3.40
C LEU A 83 -2.45 4.83 -3.92
N ARG A 84 -2.40 5.88 -3.11
CA ARG A 84 -1.72 7.13 -3.43
C ARG A 84 -0.96 7.66 -2.24
N ASP A 85 0.25 8.13 -2.50
CA ASP A 85 1.08 8.91 -1.60
C ASP A 85 1.70 10.12 -2.34
N GLU A 86 2.67 10.80 -1.73
CA GLU A 86 3.40 11.93 -2.31
C GLU A 86 4.20 11.54 -3.57
N ARG A 87 4.54 10.26 -3.75
CA ARG A 87 5.36 9.73 -4.86
C ARG A 87 4.53 9.36 -6.07
N GLY A 88 3.21 9.18 -5.89
CA GLY A 88 2.32 8.87 -7.00
C GLY A 88 1.14 7.98 -6.63
N THR A 89 0.60 7.35 -7.65
CA THR A 89 -0.55 6.46 -7.53
C THR A 89 -0.19 5.10 -8.12
N ALA A 90 -0.37 4.06 -7.31
CA ALA A 90 -0.33 2.66 -7.76
C ALA A 90 -1.76 2.11 -7.84
N ARG A 91 -2.01 1.26 -8.81
CA ARG A 91 -3.30 0.60 -9.00
C ARG A 91 -3.08 -0.88 -9.35
N ALA A 92 -3.88 -1.74 -8.74
CA ALA A 92 -3.96 -3.15 -9.08
C ALA A 92 -5.41 -3.55 -9.37
N THR A 93 -5.58 -4.45 -10.33
CA THR A 93 -6.85 -5.12 -10.63
C THR A 93 -6.96 -6.34 -9.71
N LEU A 94 -8.17 -6.67 -9.30
CA LEU A 94 -8.48 -7.86 -8.53
C LEU A 94 -8.96 -8.96 -9.48
N ASP A 95 -8.42 -10.15 -9.31
CA ASP A 95 -8.85 -11.35 -10.05
C ASP A 95 -10.10 -11.97 -9.38
N ALA A 96 -10.27 -11.69 -8.10
CA ALA A 96 -11.39 -12.18 -7.32
C ALA A 96 -12.73 -11.62 -7.80
N PRO A 97 -13.78 -12.46 -7.81
CA PRO A 97 -15.12 -11.99 -8.12
C PRO A 97 -15.60 -11.02 -7.03
N ARG A 98 -16.00 -9.83 -7.45
CA ARG A 98 -16.80 -8.83 -6.72
C ARG A 98 -16.53 -8.68 -5.22
N ILE A 99 -15.55 -7.87 -4.84
CA ILE A 99 -15.39 -7.47 -3.45
C ILE A 99 -16.47 -6.47 -3.02
N THR A 100 -16.73 -6.40 -1.72
CA THR A 100 -17.61 -5.39 -1.10
C THR A 100 -16.77 -4.39 -0.33
N PRO A 101 -16.59 -3.15 -0.85
CA PRO A 101 -15.84 -2.12 -0.15
C PRO A 101 -16.56 -1.67 1.13
N VAL A 102 -15.85 -1.65 2.24
CA VAL A 102 -16.34 -1.17 3.54
C VAL A 102 -15.54 0.07 3.92
N VAL A 103 -15.99 1.23 3.44
CA VAL A 103 -15.28 2.49 3.69
C VAL A 103 -15.54 2.99 5.11
N ARG A 104 -14.48 3.35 5.84
CA ARG A 104 -14.59 4.01 7.13
C ARG A 104 -14.93 5.50 6.93
N PRO A 105 -15.95 6.06 7.62
CA PRO A 105 -16.21 7.48 7.55
C PRO A 105 -15.01 8.24 8.10
N THR A 106 -14.49 9.16 7.32
CA THR A 106 -13.49 10.13 7.79
C THR A 106 -14.24 11.26 8.50
N ALA A 107 -13.75 11.71 9.64
CA ALA A 107 -14.35 12.82 10.36
C ALA A 107 -14.48 14.05 9.44
N GLY A 108 -15.67 14.64 9.39
CA GLY A 108 -15.96 15.85 8.59
C GLY A 108 -16.49 15.61 7.17
N VAL A 109 -16.63 14.38 6.71
CA VAL A 109 -17.30 14.06 5.45
C VAL A 109 -18.72 13.59 5.76
N THR A 110 -19.71 14.36 5.27
CA THR A 110 -21.12 13.95 5.34
C THR A 110 -21.27 12.55 4.72
N PRO A 111 -21.93 11.59 5.39
CA PRO A 111 -22.10 10.24 4.87
C PRO A 111 -23.06 10.26 3.68
N GLY A 112 -22.57 10.60 2.52
CA GLY A 112 -23.25 10.32 1.26
C GLY A 112 -23.01 8.86 0.93
N ALA A 113 -24.03 8.00 1.04
CA ALA A 113 -23.98 6.56 0.96
C ALA A 113 -23.04 5.98 2.06
N ALA A 114 -23.49 6.11 3.29
CA ALA A 114 -22.82 5.51 4.45
C ALA A 114 -22.63 4.03 4.19
N THR A 115 -21.38 3.59 4.18
CA THR A 115 -21.10 2.19 4.36
C THR A 115 -21.92 1.71 5.54
N ASP A 116 -22.76 0.71 5.31
CA ASP A 116 -23.66 0.19 6.34
C ASP A 116 -22.81 -0.14 7.58
N ALA A 117 -23.11 0.49 8.71
CA ALA A 117 -22.37 0.29 9.97
C ALA A 117 -22.38 -1.20 10.38
N ARG A 118 -23.39 -1.96 9.92
CA ARG A 118 -23.50 -3.40 10.12
C ARG A 118 -22.42 -4.16 9.34
N LEU A 119 -22.17 -3.79 8.05
CA LEU A 119 -21.07 -4.40 7.28
C LEU A 119 -19.71 -4.15 7.95
N ARG A 120 -19.53 -2.99 8.56
CA ARG A 120 -18.30 -2.69 9.29
C ARG A 120 -18.16 -3.58 10.53
N ARG A 121 -19.22 -3.73 11.33
CA ARG A 121 -19.19 -4.66 12.48
C ARG A 121 -18.82 -6.07 12.04
N VAL A 122 -19.35 -6.53 10.90
CA VAL A 122 -18.98 -7.84 10.35
C VAL A 122 -17.53 -7.86 9.90
N LEU A 123 -17.02 -6.82 9.22
CA LEU A 123 -15.61 -6.73 8.84
C LEU A 123 -14.69 -6.76 10.08
N ASP A 124 -15.07 -6.05 11.14
CA ASP A 124 -14.32 -5.93 12.40
C ASP A 124 -14.41 -7.20 13.28
N GLY A 125 -15.11 -8.27 12.84
CA GLY A 125 -15.09 -9.57 13.50
C GLY A 125 -16.44 -10.09 13.97
N ALA A 126 -17.50 -9.29 14.02
CA ALA A 126 -18.81 -9.77 14.42
C ALA A 126 -19.32 -10.85 13.45
N PRO A 127 -20.04 -11.86 13.93
CA PRO A 127 -20.73 -12.80 13.06
C PRO A 127 -21.88 -12.08 12.34
N PRO A 128 -22.22 -12.47 11.08
CA PRO A 128 -23.22 -11.76 10.29
C PRO A 128 -24.61 -11.78 10.91
N ASP A 129 -25.01 -12.87 11.58
CA ASP A 129 -26.29 -13.01 12.29
C ASP A 129 -26.44 -12.08 13.50
N ALA A 130 -25.33 -11.63 14.09
CA ALA A 130 -25.37 -10.58 15.13
C ALA A 130 -25.53 -9.16 14.55
N ALA A 131 -25.39 -8.99 13.25
CA ALA A 131 -25.45 -7.70 12.57
C ALA A 131 -26.66 -7.56 11.63
N PHE A 132 -27.17 -8.67 11.11
CA PHE A 132 -28.26 -8.74 10.13
C PHE A 132 -29.25 -9.81 10.53
N ASP A 133 -30.54 -9.50 10.36
CA ASP A 133 -31.63 -10.41 10.76
C ASP A 133 -31.72 -11.64 9.86
N ASP A 134 -31.29 -11.51 8.60
CA ASP A 134 -31.35 -12.58 7.59
C ASP A 134 -30.27 -12.42 6.50
N PRO A 135 -29.95 -13.50 5.74
CA PRO A 135 -28.97 -13.46 4.66
C PRO A 135 -29.32 -12.49 3.53
N ALA A 136 -30.61 -12.27 3.23
CA ALA A 136 -31.03 -11.39 2.15
C ALA A 136 -30.74 -9.92 2.50
N SER A 137 -30.96 -9.51 3.75
CA SER A 137 -30.62 -8.18 4.23
C SER A 137 -29.11 -7.92 4.20
N PHE A 138 -28.29 -8.92 4.50
CA PHE A 138 -26.84 -8.88 4.37
C PHE A 138 -26.39 -8.72 2.90
N ALA A 139 -26.96 -9.53 1.99
CA ALA A 139 -26.70 -9.43 0.55
C ALA A 139 -27.08 -8.06 0.01
N ALA A 140 -28.27 -7.55 0.35
CA ALA A 140 -28.74 -6.24 -0.08
C ALA A 140 -27.83 -5.09 0.42
N ALA A 141 -27.29 -5.18 1.63
CA ALA A 141 -26.33 -4.23 2.15
C ALA A 141 -25.01 -4.23 1.36
N ALA A 142 -24.53 -5.42 1.01
CA ALA A 142 -23.33 -5.61 0.20
C ALA A 142 -23.51 -5.05 -1.23
N GLU A 143 -24.64 -5.31 -1.88
CA GLU A 143 -24.93 -4.75 -3.21
C GLU A 143 -24.97 -3.21 -3.18
N ARG A 144 -25.59 -2.61 -2.19
CA ARG A 144 -25.59 -1.14 -2.04
C ARG A 144 -24.17 -0.58 -1.85
N ALA A 145 -23.32 -1.31 -1.09
CA ALA A 145 -21.94 -0.88 -0.90
C ALA A 145 -21.11 -0.99 -2.18
N ARG A 146 -21.36 -1.99 -3.04
CA ARG A 146 -20.72 -2.14 -4.35
C ARG A 146 -21.21 -1.10 -5.36
N ALA A 147 -22.52 -0.83 -5.35
CA ALA A 147 -23.13 0.19 -6.24
C ALA A 147 -22.70 1.62 -5.91
N ALA A 148 -22.10 1.85 -4.74
CA ALA A 148 -21.61 3.17 -4.37
C ALA A 148 -20.35 3.56 -5.15
N ASP A 149 -20.29 4.83 -5.56
CA ASP A 149 -19.10 5.36 -6.25
C ASP A 149 -17.83 5.18 -5.43
N ALA A 150 -16.82 4.58 -6.05
CA ALA A 150 -15.51 4.44 -5.43
C ALA A 150 -14.85 5.82 -5.28
N ARG A 151 -14.56 6.21 -4.05
CA ARG A 151 -13.96 7.50 -3.70
C ARG A 151 -12.59 7.33 -3.02
N TRP A 152 -11.75 8.34 -3.16
CA TRP A 152 -10.51 8.42 -2.40
C TRP A 152 -10.80 8.75 -0.94
N THR A 153 -10.35 7.87 -0.04
CA THR A 153 -10.43 8.03 1.41
C THR A 153 -9.04 8.07 2.01
N THR A 154 -8.92 8.51 3.25
CA THR A 154 -7.65 8.35 3.99
C THR A 154 -7.33 6.87 4.11
N ALA A 155 -6.10 6.48 3.75
CA ALA A 155 -5.68 5.10 3.87
C ALA A 155 -5.51 4.72 5.34
N PRO A 156 -6.08 3.59 5.79
CA PRO A 156 -5.76 3.05 7.10
C PRO A 156 -4.33 2.50 7.08
N ARG A 157 -3.71 2.33 8.24
CA ARG A 157 -2.39 1.67 8.33
C ARG A 157 -2.43 0.20 7.90
N ARG A 158 -3.61 -0.39 7.92
CA ARG A 158 -3.86 -1.80 7.61
C ARG A 158 -5.24 -1.92 6.99
N ILE A 159 -5.33 -2.69 5.92
CA ILE A 159 -6.60 -3.11 5.33
C ILE A 159 -6.95 -4.50 5.84
N THR A 160 -8.20 -4.72 6.15
CA THR A 160 -8.73 -6.02 6.54
C THR A 160 -9.55 -6.59 5.38
N VAL A 161 -9.29 -7.83 5.05
CA VAL A 161 -10.07 -8.61 4.08
C VAL A 161 -10.74 -9.74 4.81
N ARG A 162 -12.07 -9.84 4.73
CA ARG A 162 -12.81 -10.89 5.41
C ARG A 162 -13.83 -11.54 4.50
N ARG A 163 -13.67 -12.83 4.28
CA ARG A 163 -14.68 -13.67 3.61
C ARG A 163 -15.67 -14.18 4.63
N VAL A 164 -16.95 -13.97 4.38
CA VAL A 164 -18.05 -14.29 5.30
C VAL A 164 -19.10 -15.11 4.58
N HIS A 165 -19.62 -16.12 5.28
CA HIS A 165 -20.75 -16.91 4.84
C HIS A 165 -21.93 -16.69 5.78
N TYR A 166 -23.13 -16.46 5.21
CA TYR A 166 -24.37 -16.38 5.97
C TYR A 166 -25.50 -17.05 5.18
N GLY A 167 -25.91 -18.25 5.60
CA GLY A 167 -26.71 -19.13 4.77
C GLY A 167 -25.98 -19.45 3.46
N ASP A 168 -26.64 -19.26 2.33
CA ASP A 168 -26.07 -19.44 0.99
C ASP A 168 -25.31 -18.21 0.47
N VAL A 169 -25.33 -17.11 1.22
CA VAL A 169 -24.68 -15.85 0.83
C VAL A 169 -23.21 -15.88 1.21
N ARG A 170 -22.34 -15.62 0.21
CA ARG A 170 -20.88 -15.53 0.38
C ARG A 170 -20.40 -14.17 -0.09
N ILE A 171 -19.74 -13.43 0.79
CA ILE A 171 -19.30 -12.05 0.54
C ILE A 171 -17.88 -11.87 1.03
N THR A 172 -17.05 -11.22 0.22
CA THR A 172 -15.71 -10.76 0.63
C THR A 172 -15.79 -9.27 0.93
N LEU A 173 -15.65 -8.92 2.20
CA LEU A 173 -15.59 -7.54 2.71
C LEU A 173 -14.15 -7.07 2.71
N VAL A 174 -13.90 -5.80 2.34
CA VAL A 174 -12.58 -5.19 2.27
C VAL A 174 -12.64 -3.74 2.80
N GLY A 175 -11.81 -3.41 3.82
CA GLY A 175 -11.80 -2.05 4.40
C GLY A 175 -10.77 -1.79 5.49
#